data_13a392c7044094b471da1501cd0d8463
#
_entry.id   13a392c7044094b471da1501cd0d8463
#
_cell.length_a   1.000
_cell.length_b   1.000
_cell.length_c   1.000
_cell.angle_alpha   90.00
_cell.angle_beta   90.00
_cell.angle_gamma   90.00
#
_symmetry.space_group_name_H-M   'P 1'
#
loop_
_entity.id
_entity.type
_entity.pdbx_description
1 polymer ?
#
loop_
_entity_poly.entity_id
_entity_poly.type
_entity_poly.pdbx_seq_one_letter_code
_entity_poly.pdbx_strand_id
1 'polypeptide(L)'
;MLKRPNTLLTILSIITLASSCATMNIVKDQKFPSFSYEGHRGARGLYPENSIGAMKVAIDIPAVTTLEMDCHITKDKKVVVYHDDYLNPKFVTYADGKELKGKDNKGQLYSYNWSELSKFDLGIKGNVDFPNQKKTSTKIALLADLIDAAEEYAKSKGNKQYFYNIETKSNAKNDNVSHPEPAEFSDLLLQIVIDKGIASRTVIQSFDKRTIQYINRTYPQIRTSYLIDAKNKQSVKEIIDELGFKPFIISPNYKIVSQTMVADAHKMGIKIIPWTVNTKQEIEDLKKLKVDGIISDYPNLF
;
A
#
# COMPACT_ATOMS: atom_id res chain seq x y z
N MET A 1 69.65 21.23 -43.87
CA MET A 1 68.98 20.35 -42.89
C MET A 1 67.85 21.08 -42.26
N LEU A 2 66.64 20.90 -42.78
CA LEU A 2 65.41 21.56 -42.27
C LEU A 2 64.68 20.59 -41.32
N LYS A 3 64.52 21.01 -40.05
CA LYS A 3 63.72 20.27 -39.03
C LYS A 3 62.24 20.57 -39.28
N ARG A 4 61.42 19.51 -39.40
CA ARG A 4 59.96 19.58 -39.46
C ARG A 4 59.42 19.66 -37.99
N PRO A 5 58.38 20.48 -37.72
CA PRO A 5 57.74 20.47 -36.43
C PRO A 5 56.68 19.34 -36.32
N ASN A 6 56.69 18.59 -35.23
CA ASN A 6 55.68 17.62 -34.85
C ASN A 6 54.40 18.33 -34.38
N THR A 7 53.32 18.19 -35.12
CA THR A 7 51.99 18.66 -34.70
C THR A 7 51.32 17.56 -33.87
N LEU A 8 51.17 17.80 -32.58
CA LEU A 8 50.40 16.94 -31.67
C LEU A 8 48.92 17.19 -31.89
N LEU A 9 48.22 16.19 -32.43
CA LEU A 9 46.75 16.23 -32.58
C LEU A 9 46.10 15.84 -31.28
N THR A 10 45.57 16.78 -30.55
CA THR A 10 44.77 16.54 -29.33
C THR A 10 43.37 16.15 -29.75
N ILE A 11 42.99 14.88 -29.59
CA ILE A 11 41.63 14.40 -29.79
C ILE A 11 40.82 14.72 -28.54
N LEU A 12 39.93 15.72 -28.68
CA LEU A 12 38.95 16.11 -27.65
C LEU A 12 37.77 15.14 -27.74
N SER A 13 37.72 14.13 -26.85
CA SER A 13 36.57 13.24 -26.75
C SER A 13 35.42 13.97 -26.08
N ILE A 14 34.43 14.35 -26.88
CA ILE A 14 33.15 14.87 -26.37
C ILE A 14 32.32 13.69 -25.88
N ILE A 15 32.28 13.53 -24.56
CA ILE A 15 31.32 12.61 -23.93
C ILE A 15 29.96 13.28 -23.95
N THR A 16 29.11 12.88 -24.90
CA THR A 16 27.70 13.23 -24.89
C THR A 16 27.03 12.44 -23.79
N LEU A 17 26.71 13.10 -22.68
CA LEU A 17 25.72 12.60 -21.71
C LEU A 17 24.37 12.54 -22.42
N ALA A 18 23.99 11.37 -22.89
CA ALA A 18 22.62 11.09 -23.28
C ALA A 18 21.76 11.11 -22.01
N SER A 19 21.13 12.27 -21.76
CA SER A 19 20.06 12.38 -20.77
C SER A 19 18.92 11.48 -21.26
N SER A 20 18.81 10.30 -20.66
CA SER A 20 17.67 9.40 -20.87
C SER A 20 16.45 10.07 -20.25
N CYS A 21 15.79 10.94 -20.98
CA CYS A 21 14.38 11.24 -20.76
C CYS A 21 13.62 9.95 -21.07
N ALA A 22 13.44 9.10 -20.05
CA ALA A 22 12.41 8.08 -20.10
C ALA A 22 11.10 8.83 -20.34
N THR A 23 10.55 8.71 -21.53
CA THR A 23 9.19 9.14 -21.85
C THR A 23 8.30 8.37 -20.88
N MET A 24 7.87 9.05 -19.79
CA MET A 24 6.82 8.53 -18.91
C MET A 24 5.61 8.30 -19.82
N ASN A 25 5.35 7.05 -20.15
CA ASN A 25 4.12 6.67 -20.80
C ASN A 25 2.98 7.29 -20.01
N ILE A 26 2.19 8.17 -20.63
CA ILE A 26 1.00 8.76 -20.03
C ILE A 26 0.10 7.58 -19.65
N VAL A 27 0.10 7.25 -18.37
CA VAL A 27 -0.75 6.18 -17.84
C VAL A 27 -2.19 6.62 -18.07
N LYS A 28 -2.92 5.90 -18.92
CA LYS A 28 -4.32 6.21 -19.21
C LYS A 28 -5.09 6.14 -17.91
N ASP A 29 -5.60 7.28 -17.43
CA ASP A 29 -6.28 7.37 -16.14
C ASP A 29 -7.52 6.45 -16.13
N GLN A 30 -7.49 5.43 -15.28
CA GLN A 30 -8.63 4.51 -15.16
C GLN A 30 -9.65 5.12 -14.20
N LYS A 31 -10.93 5.10 -14.61
CA LYS A 31 -12.02 5.62 -13.78
C LYS A 31 -12.09 4.86 -12.45
N PHE A 32 -11.98 5.61 -11.37
CA PHE A 32 -12.11 5.07 -10.01
C PHE A 32 -13.54 4.53 -9.80
N PRO A 33 -13.75 3.46 -9.02
CA PRO A 33 -15.07 2.92 -8.72
C PRO A 33 -16.02 4.01 -8.19
N SER A 34 -17.29 3.94 -8.57
CA SER A 34 -18.33 4.83 -8.05
C SER A 34 -18.52 4.67 -6.53
N PHE A 35 -18.30 3.45 -6.04
CA PHE A 35 -18.15 3.12 -4.63
C PHE A 35 -17.02 2.10 -4.49
N SER A 36 -16.01 2.40 -3.65
CA SER A 36 -14.88 1.49 -3.44
C SER A 36 -15.19 0.52 -2.31
N TYR A 37 -15.39 -0.75 -2.66
CA TYR A 37 -15.48 -1.84 -1.71
C TYR A 37 -14.09 -2.46 -1.53
N GLU A 38 -13.45 -2.19 -0.40
CA GLU A 38 -12.05 -2.54 -0.19
C GLU A 38 -11.89 -3.68 0.81
N GLY A 39 -11.27 -4.76 0.35
CA GLY A 39 -10.90 -5.86 1.23
C GLY A 39 -9.65 -5.51 2.04
N HIS A 40 -9.80 -5.23 3.35
CA HIS A 40 -8.72 -4.85 4.26
C HIS A 40 -7.71 -5.98 4.40
N ARG A 41 -6.46 -5.70 4.03
CA ARG A 41 -5.38 -6.69 3.93
C ARG A 41 -5.79 -7.93 3.13
N GLY A 42 -6.55 -7.69 2.05
CA GLY A 42 -7.26 -8.69 1.27
C GLY A 42 -8.61 -9.04 1.87
N ALA A 43 -8.67 -10.00 2.78
CA ALA A 43 -9.88 -10.43 3.47
C ALA A 43 -9.51 -10.93 4.88
N ARG A 44 -8.97 -10.05 5.72
CA ARG A 44 -8.35 -10.35 7.01
C ARG A 44 -9.22 -11.19 7.94
N GLY A 45 -10.53 -10.93 7.97
CA GLY A 45 -11.47 -11.68 8.80
C GLY A 45 -11.68 -13.13 8.36
N LEU A 46 -11.30 -13.48 7.11
CA LEU A 46 -11.57 -14.77 6.48
C LEU A 46 -10.31 -15.59 6.20
N TYR A 47 -9.17 -14.92 5.96
CA TYR A 47 -7.92 -15.55 5.54
C TYR A 47 -6.72 -14.79 6.14
N PRO A 48 -5.54 -15.45 6.37
CA PRO A 48 -4.35 -14.78 6.88
C PRO A 48 -4.01 -13.52 6.09
N GLU A 49 -3.96 -12.39 6.81
CA GLU A 49 -3.86 -11.04 6.27
C GLU A 49 -2.63 -10.80 5.38
N ASN A 50 -2.72 -9.84 4.46
CA ASN A 50 -1.59 -9.39 3.64
C ASN A 50 -0.91 -10.53 2.86
N SER A 51 -1.67 -11.54 2.50
CA SER A 51 -1.19 -12.72 1.78
C SER A 51 -1.82 -12.85 0.41
N ILE A 52 -1.14 -13.55 -0.49
CA ILE A 52 -1.67 -13.89 -1.82
C ILE A 52 -3.04 -14.60 -1.69
N GLY A 53 -3.18 -15.46 -0.67
CA GLY A 53 -4.44 -16.16 -0.42
C GLY A 53 -5.57 -15.22 -0.01
N ALA A 54 -5.28 -14.21 0.85
CA ALA A 54 -6.27 -13.22 1.27
C ALA A 54 -6.74 -12.36 0.08
N MET A 55 -5.83 -11.98 -0.83
CA MET A 55 -6.21 -11.26 -2.05
C MET A 55 -7.10 -12.09 -2.97
N LYS A 56 -6.79 -13.39 -3.13
CA LYS A 56 -7.64 -14.31 -3.91
C LYS A 56 -9.04 -14.46 -3.30
N VAL A 57 -9.15 -14.56 -1.97
CA VAL A 57 -10.46 -14.59 -1.28
C VAL A 57 -11.22 -13.29 -1.52
N ALA A 58 -10.57 -12.13 -1.47
CA ALA A 58 -11.21 -10.85 -1.78
C ALA A 58 -11.68 -10.79 -3.25
N ILE A 59 -10.89 -11.29 -4.19
CA ILE A 59 -11.23 -11.36 -5.62
C ILE A 59 -12.46 -12.26 -5.87
N ASP A 60 -12.63 -13.34 -5.11
CA ASP A 60 -13.78 -14.23 -5.21
C ASP A 60 -15.09 -13.59 -4.71
N ILE A 61 -15.03 -12.45 -4.04
CA ILE A 61 -16.20 -11.70 -3.56
C ILE A 61 -16.62 -10.68 -4.63
N PRO A 62 -17.80 -10.85 -5.29
CA PRO A 62 -18.18 -10.06 -6.46
C PRO A 62 -18.24 -8.54 -6.21
N ALA A 63 -18.61 -8.12 -5.00
CA ALA A 63 -18.73 -6.72 -4.63
C ALA A 63 -17.37 -6.01 -4.54
N VAL A 64 -16.29 -6.72 -4.19
CA VAL A 64 -14.96 -6.13 -4.02
C VAL A 64 -14.47 -5.48 -5.30
N THR A 65 -14.01 -4.25 -5.19
CA THR A 65 -13.46 -3.44 -6.29
C THR A 65 -11.99 -3.12 -6.08
N THR A 66 -11.52 -3.16 -4.84
CA THR A 66 -10.19 -2.71 -4.44
C THR A 66 -9.56 -3.68 -3.45
N LEU A 67 -8.31 -4.03 -3.69
CA LEU A 67 -7.49 -4.83 -2.80
C LEU A 67 -6.65 -3.87 -1.95
N GLU A 68 -6.88 -3.89 -0.66
CA GLU A 68 -6.12 -3.08 0.28
C GLU A 68 -5.01 -3.92 0.91
N MET A 69 -3.83 -3.33 1.15
CA MET A 69 -2.65 -3.97 1.73
C MET A 69 -1.67 -2.99 2.34
N ASP A 70 -0.84 -3.51 3.25
CA ASP A 70 0.21 -2.75 3.95
C ASP A 70 1.60 -3.15 3.45
N CYS A 71 2.51 -2.19 3.30
CA CYS A 71 3.87 -2.45 2.86
C CYS A 71 4.93 -2.00 3.88
N HIS A 72 5.98 -2.79 3.95
CA HIS A 72 7.24 -2.48 4.63
C HIS A 72 8.43 -2.68 3.67
N ILE A 73 9.57 -2.11 4.06
CA ILE A 73 10.85 -2.30 3.37
C ILE A 73 11.73 -3.21 4.22
N THR A 74 12.41 -4.17 3.60
CA THR A 74 13.39 -5.05 4.25
C THR A 74 14.77 -4.40 4.28
N LYS A 75 15.72 -5.00 5.04
CA LYS A 75 17.11 -4.58 5.10
C LYS A 75 17.78 -4.55 3.72
N ASP A 76 17.46 -5.51 2.86
CA ASP A 76 17.94 -5.60 1.47
C ASP A 76 17.03 -4.87 0.47
N LYS A 77 16.26 -3.88 0.96
CA LYS A 77 15.42 -2.96 0.17
C LYS A 77 14.37 -3.65 -0.73
N LYS A 78 13.83 -4.77 -0.27
CA LYS A 78 12.67 -5.40 -0.90
C LYS A 78 11.40 -4.86 -0.28
N VAL A 79 10.36 -4.65 -1.10
CA VAL A 79 9.03 -4.26 -0.63
C VAL A 79 8.25 -5.52 -0.32
N VAL A 80 7.87 -5.69 0.95
CA VAL A 80 7.10 -6.82 1.45
C VAL A 80 5.72 -6.37 1.90
N VAL A 81 4.73 -7.28 1.82
CA VAL A 81 3.35 -7.00 2.22
C VAL A 81 3.13 -7.58 3.61
N TYR A 82 3.02 -6.69 4.59
CA TYR A 82 2.87 -7.01 6.01
C TYR A 82 2.49 -5.75 6.79
N HIS A 83 1.76 -5.89 7.93
CA HIS A 83 1.22 -4.72 8.66
C HIS A 83 2.14 -4.16 9.73
N ASP A 84 2.61 -5.01 10.65
CA ASP A 84 3.37 -4.56 11.82
C ASP A 84 4.83 -4.31 11.44
N ASP A 85 5.52 -3.41 12.13
CA ASP A 85 6.95 -3.17 11.91
C ASP A 85 7.84 -4.26 12.56
N TYR A 86 7.21 -5.25 13.20
CA TYR A 86 7.87 -6.39 13.84
C TYR A 86 7.13 -7.71 13.54
N LEU A 87 7.81 -8.84 13.63
CA LEU A 87 7.20 -10.17 13.54
C LEU A 87 6.24 -10.36 14.72
N ASN A 88 4.92 -10.39 14.45
CA ASN A 88 3.90 -10.42 15.49
C ASN A 88 3.66 -11.85 16.01
N PRO A 89 4.08 -12.19 17.24
CA PRO A 89 3.98 -13.56 17.76
C PRO A 89 2.54 -14.03 18.00
N LYS A 90 1.54 -13.15 17.87
CA LYS A 90 0.13 -13.58 17.97
C LYS A 90 -0.24 -14.57 16.85
N PHE A 91 0.31 -14.38 15.64
CA PHE A 91 -0.03 -15.21 14.47
C PHE A 91 1.18 -15.64 13.63
N VAL A 92 2.37 -15.04 13.81
CA VAL A 92 3.59 -15.44 13.11
C VAL A 92 4.29 -16.58 13.86
N THR A 93 4.76 -17.57 13.11
CA THR A 93 5.52 -18.71 13.61
C THR A 93 6.70 -19.02 12.67
N TYR A 94 7.57 -19.93 13.08
CA TYR A 94 8.45 -20.62 12.13
C TYR A 94 7.62 -21.50 11.19
N ALA A 95 8.19 -21.90 10.06
CA ALA A 95 7.50 -22.73 9.05
C ALA A 95 7.00 -24.10 9.58
N ASP A 96 7.59 -24.61 10.66
CA ASP A 96 7.17 -25.84 11.33
C ASP A 96 6.07 -25.60 12.41
N GLY A 97 5.55 -24.37 12.50
CA GLY A 97 4.50 -23.97 13.44
C GLY A 97 4.99 -23.65 14.85
N LYS A 98 6.31 -23.77 15.12
CA LYS A 98 6.85 -23.39 16.43
C LYS A 98 6.82 -21.89 16.65
N GLU A 99 6.63 -21.49 17.90
CA GLU A 99 6.62 -20.10 18.32
C GLU A 99 7.97 -19.42 18.14
N LEU A 100 7.95 -18.13 17.78
CA LEU A 100 9.15 -17.31 17.61
C LEU A 100 9.95 -17.22 18.91
N LYS A 101 11.29 -17.26 18.79
CA LYS A 101 12.21 -17.22 19.95
C LYS A 101 13.34 -16.22 19.72
N GLY A 102 13.95 -15.78 20.80
CA GLY A 102 15.14 -14.92 20.76
C GLY A 102 14.87 -13.63 19.99
N LYS A 103 15.76 -13.30 19.05
CA LYS A 103 15.67 -12.11 18.22
C LYS A 103 14.41 -12.06 17.34
N ASP A 104 13.85 -13.22 16.99
CA ASP A 104 12.69 -13.30 16.11
C ASP A 104 11.38 -12.99 16.83
N ASN A 105 11.33 -13.15 18.16
CA ASN A 105 10.17 -12.75 18.94
C ASN A 105 10.08 -11.23 19.01
N LYS A 106 9.17 -10.65 18.22
CA LYS A 106 9.05 -9.22 17.95
C LYS A 106 10.27 -8.62 17.20
N GLY A 107 10.93 -9.44 16.39
CA GLY A 107 12.03 -8.98 15.54
C GLY A 107 11.55 -7.97 14.52
N GLN A 108 12.29 -6.85 14.40
CA GLN A 108 11.91 -5.72 13.55
C GLN A 108 12.11 -6.03 12.07
N LEU A 109 11.09 -5.88 11.23
CA LEU A 109 11.12 -6.26 9.82
C LEU A 109 12.30 -5.63 9.06
N TYR A 110 12.55 -4.35 9.29
CA TYR A 110 13.61 -3.60 8.62
C TYR A 110 15.03 -4.14 8.92
N SER A 111 15.18 -4.98 9.94
CA SER A 111 16.45 -5.64 10.28
C SER A 111 16.72 -6.94 9.53
N TYR A 112 15.70 -7.50 8.82
CA TYR A 112 15.79 -8.77 8.10
C TYR A 112 15.95 -8.56 6.60
N ASN A 113 16.75 -9.43 5.96
CA ASN A 113 16.70 -9.60 4.52
C ASN A 113 15.44 -10.40 4.11
N TRP A 114 14.99 -10.25 2.88
CA TRP A 114 13.87 -11.02 2.36
C TRP A 114 14.05 -12.54 2.52
N SER A 115 15.24 -13.06 2.26
CA SER A 115 15.55 -14.49 2.40
C SER A 115 15.35 -15.04 3.83
N GLU A 116 15.37 -14.18 4.84
CA GLU A 116 15.07 -14.52 6.22
C GLU A 116 13.57 -14.46 6.48
N LEU A 117 12.89 -13.37 6.06
CA LEU A 117 11.45 -13.18 6.26
C LEU A 117 10.60 -14.24 5.57
N SER A 118 11.01 -14.71 4.39
CA SER A 118 10.31 -15.76 3.63
C SER A 118 10.23 -17.12 4.33
N LYS A 119 10.93 -17.30 5.45
CA LYS A 119 10.93 -18.55 6.25
C LYS A 119 9.85 -18.58 7.33
N PHE A 120 9.22 -17.43 7.63
CA PHE A 120 8.16 -17.37 8.61
C PHE A 120 6.80 -17.71 8.00
N ASP A 121 5.92 -18.22 8.86
CA ASP A 121 4.53 -18.53 8.51
C ASP A 121 3.57 -17.59 9.21
N LEU A 122 2.55 -17.10 8.49
CA LEU A 122 1.57 -16.12 8.97
C LEU A 122 0.21 -16.73 9.34
N GLY A 123 -0.02 -18.00 9.06
CA GLY A 123 -1.39 -18.50 9.10
C GLY A 123 -1.58 -19.88 9.70
N ILE A 124 -0.53 -20.67 9.89
CA ILE A 124 -0.65 -22.04 10.46
C ILE A 124 -1.14 -22.00 11.92
N LYS A 125 -0.69 -21.00 12.69
CA LYS A 125 -1.13 -20.76 14.07
C LYS A 125 -2.59 -20.27 14.11
N GLY A 126 -3.00 -19.49 13.11
CA GLY A 126 -4.24 -18.72 13.12
C GLY A 126 -4.08 -17.42 13.92
N ASN A 127 -5.09 -16.58 13.90
CA ASN A 127 -5.10 -15.29 14.59
C ASN A 127 -6.23 -15.27 15.62
N VAL A 128 -5.90 -15.07 16.89
CA VAL A 128 -6.88 -15.06 18.00
C VAL A 128 -7.89 -13.90 17.88
N ASP A 129 -7.50 -12.81 17.25
CA ASP A 129 -8.36 -11.65 17.02
C ASP A 129 -9.38 -11.93 15.88
N PHE A 130 -9.18 -13.00 15.09
CA PHE A 130 -10.04 -13.45 13.98
C PHE A 130 -10.31 -14.97 14.07
N PRO A 131 -11.12 -15.43 15.03
CA PRO A 131 -11.29 -16.86 15.32
C PRO A 131 -11.89 -17.66 14.14
N ASN A 132 -12.61 -17.00 13.26
CA ASN A 132 -13.21 -17.62 12.06
C ASN A 132 -12.29 -17.55 10.81
N GLN A 133 -11.10 -16.97 10.94
CA GLN A 133 -10.12 -16.92 9.86
C GLN A 133 -9.61 -18.34 9.55
N LYS A 134 -9.51 -18.68 8.28
CA LYS A 134 -8.99 -19.98 7.84
C LYS A 134 -7.53 -20.16 8.30
N LYS A 135 -7.27 -21.17 9.11
CA LYS A 135 -5.89 -21.55 9.45
C LYS A 135 -5.26 -22.27 8.26
N THR A 136 -4.21 -21.71 7.72
CA THR A 136 -3.49 -22.29 6.58
C THR A 136 -2.10 -21.69 6.48
N SER A 137 -1.12 -22.52 6.14
CA SER A 137 0.25 -22.05 5.96
C SER A 137 0.31 -21.00 4.85
N THR A 138 0.90 -19.86 5.14
CA THR A 138 1.16 -18.80 4.19
C THR A 138 2.38 -17.98 4.62
N LYS A 139 3.02 -17.31 3.68
CA LYS A 139 4.26 -16.57 3.91
C LYS A 139 4.05 -15.08 3.70
N ILE A 140 4.93 -14.27 4.29
CA ILE A 140 5.07 -12.86 3.90
C ILE A 140 5.36 -12.85 2.39
N ALA A 141 4.65 -12.03 1.63
CA ALA A 141 4.83 -11.92 0.18
C ALA A 141 5.67 -10.71 -0.19
N LEU A 142 6.44 -10.79 -1.27
CA LEU A 142 6.91 -9.59 -1.95
C LEU A 142 5.72 -8.88 -2.60
N LEU A 143 5.71 -7.55 -2.63
CA LEU A 143 4.65 -6.79 -3.29
C LEU A 143 4.52 -7.15 -4.77
N ALA A 144 5.65 -7.31 -5.45
CA ALA A 144 5.68 -7.69 -6.87
C ALA A 144 5.00 -9.03 -7.13
N ASP A 145 5.29 -10.05 -6.30
CA ASP A 145 4.75 -11.39 -6.44
C ASP A 145 3.25 -11.43 -6.10
N LEU A 146 2.84 -10.65 -5.10
CA LEU A 146 1.43 -10.54 -4.71
C LEU A 146 0.60 -9.89 -5.81
N ILE A 147 1.09 -8.81 -6.44
CA ILE A 147 0.42 -8.16 -7.57
C ILE A 147 0.30 -9.15 -8.74
N ASP A 148 1.38 -9.83 -9.13
CA ASP A 148 1.34 -10.81 -10.22
C ASP A 148 0.30 -11.91 -9.96
N ALA A 149 0.30 -12.47 -8.75
CA ALA A 149 -0.64 -13.52 -8.37
C ALA A 149 -2.10 -13.03 -8.32
N ALA A 150 -2.34 -11.79 -7.91
CA ALA A 150 -3.67 -11.18 -7.90
C ALA A 150 -4.18 -10.90 -9.32
N GLU A 151 -3.35 -10.32 -10.20
CA GLU A 151 -3.70 -10.05 -11.60
C GLU A 151 -3.96 -11.36 -12.38
N GLU A 152 -3.10 -12.36 -12.22
CA GLU A 152 -3.29 -13.68 -12.83
C GLU A 152 -4.59 -14.34 -12.37
N TYR A 153 -4.85 -14.30 -11.06
CA TYR A 153 -6.07 -14.87 -10.50
C TYR A 153 -7.33 -14.13 -10.97
N ALA A 154 -7.32 -12.80 -10.97
CA ALA A 154 -8.42 -11.98 -11.49
C ALA A 154 -8.70 -12.28 -12.97
N LYS A 155 -7.64 -12.46 -13.78
CA LYS A 155 -7.76 -12.86 -15.18
C LYS A 155 -8.43 -14.22 -15.33
N SER A 156 -8.10 -15.20 -14.47
CA SER A 156 -8.71 -16.53 -14.48
C SER A 156 -10.19 -16.53 -14.10
N LYS A 157 -10.66 -15.47 -13.39
CA LYS A 157 -12.04 -15.29 -12.92
C LYS A 157 -12.89 -14.37 -13.80
N GLY A 158 -12.48 -14.07 -15.02
CA GLY A 158 -13.24 -13.25 -15.96
C GLY A 158 -12.65 -11.86 -16.20
N ASN A 159 -11.39 -11.66 -15.81
CA ASN A 159 -10.59 -10.46 -16.15
C ASN A 159 -11.16 -9.14 -15.60
N LYS A 160 -11.84 -9.15 -14.44
CA LYS A 160 -12.19 -7.93 -13.72
C LYS A 160 -10.91 -7.25 -13.26
N GLN A 161 -10.75 -5.97 -13.55
CA GLN A 161 -9.61 -5.18 -13.09
C GLN A 161 -9.90 -4.61 -11.70
N TYR A 162 -9.06 -4.94 -10.74
CA TYR A 162 -9.14 -4.43 -9.37
C TYR A 162 -8.28 -3.19 -9.20
N PHE A 163 -8.71 -2.29 -8.34
CA PHE A 163 -7.86 -1.24 -7.79
C PHE A 163 -7.00 -1.78 -6.66
N TYR A 164 -5.91 -1.09 -6.39
CA TYR A 164 -4.98 -1.37 -5.30
C TYR A 164 -4.92 -0.15 -4.39
N ASN A 165 -5.15 -0.35 -3.10
CA ASN A 165 -4.94 0.65 -2.06
C ASN A 165 -3.77 0.17 -1.19
N ILE A 166 -2.61 0.81 -1.32
CA ILE A 166 -1.35 0.32 -0.73
C ILE A 166 -0.88 1.30 0.33
N GLU A 167 -0.80 0.83 1.59
CA GLU A 167 -0.31 1.64 2.69
C GLU A 167 1.21 1.55 2.81
N THR A 168 1.87 2.71 2.95
CA THR A 168 3.25 2.80 3.39
C THR A 168 3.28 2.89 4.92
N LYS A 169 3.85 1.89 5.58
CA LYS A 169 3.96 1.84 7.04
C LYS A 169 5.16 2.67 7.51
N SER A 170 5.00 4.00 7.50
CA SER A 170 6.04 4.96 7.91
C SER A 170 5.55 5.94 8.96
N ASN A 171 6.48 6.48 9.73
CA ASN A 171 6.24 7.55 10.70
C ASN A 171 7.57 8.26 11.05
N ALA A 172 7.52 9.57 11.34
CA ALA A 172 8.72 10.39 11.51
C ALA A 172 9.65 9.96 12.65
N LYS A 173 9.15 9.21 13.64
CA LYS A 173 9.95 8.80 14.81
C LYS A 173 10.85 7.60 14.51
N ASN A 174 10.52 6.85 13.48
CA ASN A 174 11.14 5.56 13.16
C ASN A 174 11.89 5.56 11.82
N ASP A 175 12.17 6.76 11.25
CA ASP A 175 13.00 6.90 10.05
C ASP A 175 14.36 6.23 10.28
N ASN A 176 14.78 5.39 9.32
CA ASN A 176 16.02 4.62 9.36
C ASN A 176 16.16 3.65 10.56
N VAL A 177 15.05 3.42 11.29
CA VAL A 177 14.94 2.46 12.40
C VAL A 177 14.04 1.30 12.03
N SER A 178 12.77 1.56 11.68
CA SER A 178 11.80 0.54 11.25
C SER A 178 11.51 0.58 9.74
N HIS A 179 11.93 1.63 9.06
CA HIS A 179 11.73 1.85 7.62
C HIS A 179 12.70 2.94 7.13
N PRO A 180 12.95 3.06 5.82
CA PRO A 180 13.69 4.18 5.25
C PRO A 180 12.88 5.48 5.34
N GLU A 181 13.49 6.61 5.00
CA GLU A 181 12.75 7.87 4.88
C GLU A 181 11.65 7.80 3.81
N PRO A 182 10.60 8.66 3.90
CA PRO A 182 9.44 8.62 3.02
C PRO A 182 9.77 8.64 1.53
N ALA A 183 10.81 9.37 1.11
CA ALA A 183 11.22 9.44 -0.28
C ALA A 183 11.69 8.06 -0.79
N GLU A 184 12.65 7.45 -0.11
CA GLU A 184 13.18 6.13 -0.50
C GLU A 184 12.09 5.05 -0.43
N PHE A 185 11.24 5.07 0.61
CA PHE A 185 10.13 4.13 0.71
C PHE A 185 9.19 4.24 -0.49
N SER A 186 8.78 5.48 -0.80
CA SER A 186 7.85 5.73 -1.91
C SER A 186 8.43 5.34 -3.26
N ASP A 187 9.71 5.66 -3.50
CA ASP A 187 10.38 5.33 -4.76
C ASP A 187 10.48 3.81 -4.97
N LEU A 188 10.89 3.05 -3.95
CA LEU A 188 10.97 1.59 -4.02
C LEU A 188 9.60 0.95 -4.30
N LEU A 189 8.55 1.43 -3.64
CA LEU A 189 7.20 0.92 -3.82
C LEU A 189 6.63 1.29 -5.19
N LEU A 190 6.74 2.58 -5.58
CA LEU A 190 6.15 3.08 -6.82
C LEU A 190 6.88 2.56 -8.06
N GLN A 191 8.17 2.25 -7.97
CA GLN A 191 8.86 1.56 -9.06
C GLN A 191 8.18 0.23 -9.38
N ILE A 192 7.80 -0.56 -8.36
CA ILE A 192 7.07 -1.83 -8.56
C ILE A 192 5.70 -1.58 -9.18
N VAL A 193 4.95 -0.62 -8.66
CA VAL A 193 3.62 -0.25 -9.16
C VAL A 193 3.65 0.14 -10.64
N ILE A 194 4.67 0.90 -11.05
CA ILE A 194 4.90 1.33 -12.43
C ILE A 194 5.30 0.14 -13.31
N ASP A 195 6.27 -0.66 -12.88
CA ASP A 195 6.77 -1.82 -13.61
C ASP A 195 5.69 -2.89 -13.83
N LYS A 196 4.76 -3.05 -12.86
CA LYS A 196 3.59 -3.94 -12.98
C LYS A 196 2.44 -3.35 -13.79
N GLY A 197 2.55 -2.10 -14.26
CA GLY A 197 1.54 -1.46 -15.10
C GLY A 197 0.20 -1.18 -14.40
N ILE A 198 0.18 -1.10 -13.06
CA ILE A 198 -1.04 -0.89 -12.27
C ILE A 198 -1.19 0.55 -11.76
N ALA A 199 -0.29 1.46 -12.12
CA ALA A 199 -0.25 2.84 -11.60
C ALA A 199 -1.59 3.58 -11.75
N SER A 200 -2.31 3.40 -12.88
CA SER A 200 -3.63 4.01 -13.11
C SER A 200 -4.74 3.45 -12.20
N ARG A 201 -4.51 2.32 -11.56
CA ARG A 201 -5.42 1.63 -10.66
C ARG A 201 -4.91 1.59 -9.21
N THR A 202 -3.89 2.40 -8.89
CA THR A 202 -3.29 2.42 -7.56
C THR A 202 -3.63 3.72 -6.83
N VAL A 203 -3.91 3.57 -5.55
CA VAL A 203 -3.94 4.61 -4.53
C VAL A 203 -2.87 4.29 -3.51
N ILE A 204 -2.04 5.27 -3.15
CA ILE A 204 -1.11 5.11 -2.02
C ILE A 204 -1.70 5.80 -0.81
N GLN A 205 -1.86 5.05 0.27
CA GLN A 205 -2.33 5.58 1.55
C GLN A 205 -1.22 5.63 2.60
N SER A 206 -1.30 6.59 3.51
CA SER A 206 -0.38 6.69 4.64
C SER A 206 -0.95 7.54 5.76
N PHE A 207 -0.59 7.21 7.02
CA PHE A 207 -0.71 8.11 8.18
C PHE A 207 0.41 9.16 8.18
N ASP A 208 1.53 8.91 7.50
CA ASP A 208 2.63 9.84 7.40
C ASP A 208 2.37 10.86 6.28
N LYS A 209 1.99 12.07 6.66
CA LYS A 209 1.76 13.15 5.70
C LYS A 209 2.96 13.43 4.77
N ARG A 210 4.19 13.20 5.24
CA ARG A 210 5.41 13.43 4.46
C ARG A 210 5.46 12.51 3.23
N THR A 211 5.01 11.25 3.38
CA THR A 211 4.88 10.31 2.26
C THR A 211 3.88 10.82 1.22
N ILE A 212 2.68 11.23 1.69
CA ILE A 212 1.62 11.74 0.80
C ILE A 212 2.06 13.02 0.08
N GLN A 213 2.76 13.93 0.79
CA GLN A 213 3.33 15.16 0.22
C GLN A 213 4.44 14.86 -0.80
N TYR A 214 5.32 13.90 -0.50
CA TYR A 214 6.36 13.47 -1.43
C TYR A 214 5.77 12.92 -2.72
N ILE A 215 4.82 12.00 -2.61
CA ILE A 215 4.16 11.37 -3.76
C ILE A 215 3.41 12.40 -4.59
N ASN A 216 2.63 13.28 -3.96
CA ASN A 216 1.92 14.34 -4.69
C ASN A 216 2.85 15.23 -5.53
N ARG A 217 4.04 15.53 -5.00
CA ARG A 217 5.03 16.38 -5.69
C ARG A 217 5.80 15.64 -6.79
N THR A 218 6.21 14.39 -6.52
CA THR A 218 7.15 13.64 -7.36
C THR A 218 6.43 12.74 -8.38
N TYR A 219 5.26 12.22 -7.99
CA TYR A 219 4.44 11.30 -8.79
C TYR A 219 2.99 11.79 -8.89
N PRO A 220 2.74 12.99 -9.49
CA PRO A 220 1.41 13.63 -9.47
C PRO A 220 0.31 12.82 -10.16
N GLN A 221 0.66 11.80 -10.96
CA GLN A 221 -0.27 10.87 -11.60
C GLN A 221 -0.77 9.77 -10.65
N ILE A 222 -0.13 9.59 -9.47
CA ILE A 222 -0.52 8.58 -8.48
C ILE A 222 -1.55 9.19 -7.52
N ARG A 223 -2.68 8.51 -7.36
CA ARG A 223 -3.70 8.92 -6.39
C ARG A 223 -3.19 8.71 -4.96
N THR A 224 -3.47 9.67 -4.10
CA THR A 224 -3.07 9.62 -2.69
C THR A 224 -4.29 9.57 -1.77
N SER A 225 -4.16 8.86 -0.65
CA SER A 225 -5.14 8.76 0.42
C SER A 225 -4.48 9.09 1.76
N TYR A 226 -5.00 10.07 2.48
CA TYR A 226 -4.51 10.42 3.80
C TYR A 226 -5.32 9.72 4.88
N LEU A 227 -4.64 8.84 5.64
CA LEU A 227 -5.23 8.11 6.77
C LEU A 227 -5.28 9.00 8.01
N ILE A 228 -6.42 9.05 8.68
CA ILE A 228 -6.58 9.75 9.96
C ILE A 228 -7.24 8.85 11.00
N ASP A 229 -6.71 8.87 12.22
CA ASP A 229 -7.17 8.03 13.31
C ASP A 229 -8.39 8.61 14.05
N ALA A 230 -8.97 7.85 14.97
CA ALA A 230 -10.15 8.26 15.74
C ALA A 230 -9.92 9.45 16.69
N LYS A 231 -8.67 9.84 16.96
CA LYS A 231 -8.32 10.97 17.83
C LYS A 231 -8.22 12.28 17.05
N ASN A 232 -8.17 12.21 15.74
CA ASN A 232 -8.12 13.40 14.89
C ASN A 232 -9.39 14.24 15.07
N LYS A 233 -9.21 15.55 15.24
CA LYS A 233 -10.29 16.53 15.42
C LYS A 233 -10.33 17.60 14.32
N GLN A 234 -9.44 17.48 13.34
CA GLN A 234 -9.31 18.46 12.27
C GLN A 234 -10.51 18.39 11.32
N SER A 235 -10.94 19.56 10.88
CA SER A 235 -11.84 19.70 9.74
C SER A 235 -11.13 19.28 8.43
N VAL A 236 -11.89 19.00 7.40
CA VAL A 236 -11.35 18.71 6.05
C VAL A 236 -10.45 19.85 5.56
N LYS A 237 -10.82 21.11 5.84
CA LYS A 237 -10.00 22.27 5.49
C LYS A 237 -8.65 22.28 6.19
N GLU A 238 -8.63 22.02 7.52
CA GLU A 238 -7.37 21.97 8.27
C GLU A 238 -6.45 20.83 7.81
N ILE A 239 -7.02 19.68 7.42
CA ILE A 239 -6.27 18.58 6.82
C ILE A 239 -5.62 19.01 5.49
N ILE A 240 -6.35 19.71 4.61
CA ILE A 240 -5.83 20.22 3.35
C ILE A 240 -4.73 21.26 3.60
N ASP A 241 -4.95 22.18 4.54
CA ASP A 241 -3.98 23.21 4.90
C ASP A 241 -2.68 22.58 5.45
N GLU A 242 -2.79 21.51 6.25
CA GLU A 242 -1.65 20.76 6.77
C GLU A 242 -0.89 19.99 5.69
N LEU A 243 -1.60 19.38 4.74
CA LEU A 243 -0.99 18.66 3.62
C LEU A 243 -0.38 19.61 2.58
N GLY A 244 -0.93 20.82 2.44
CA GLY A 244 -0.56 21.79 1.42
C GLY A 244 -1.13 21.48 0.01
N PHE A 245 -1.97 20.46 -0.11
CA PHE A 245 -2.65 20.08 -1.35
C PHE A 245 -3.93 19.26 -1.04
N LYS A 246 -4.77 19.06 -2.04
CA LYS A 246 -5.98 18.22 -1.93
C LYS A 246 -5.64 16.77 -2.27
N PRO A 247 -5.69 15.82 -1.31
CA PRO A 247 -5.52 14.40 -1.61
C PRO A 247 -6.73 13.89 -2.41
N PHE A 248 -6.57 12.79 -3.13
CA PHE A 248 -7.68 12.16 -3.83
C PHE A 248 -8.71 11.56 -2.86
N ILE A 249 -8.22 11.01 -1.73
CA ILE A 249 -9.03 10.42 -0.66
C ILE A 249 -8.56 10.97 0.69
N ILE A 250 -9.49 11.23 1.60
CA ILE A 250 -9.28 11.22 3.05
C ILE A 250 -9.90 9.93 3.57
N SER A 251 -9.10 9.12 4.29
CA SER A 251 -9.51 7.82 4.82
C SER A 251 -9.55 7.85 6.35
N PRO A 252 -10.69 8.24 6.95
CA PRO A 252 -10.84 8.38 8.38
C PRO A 252 -11.16 7.05 9.07
N ASN A 253 -10.78 6.92 10.35
CA ASN A 253 -11.42 5.94 11.20
C ASN A 253 -12.95 6.15 11.15
N TYR A 254 -13.73 5.09 10.94
CA TYR A 254 -15.17 5.18 10.70
C TYR A 254 -15.95 5.90 11.82
N LYS A 255 -15.44 5.84 13.06
CA LYS A 255 -16.09 6.44 14.25
C LYS A 255 -16.13 7.98 14.22
N ILE A 256 -15.28 8.61 13.43
CA ILE A 256 -15.24 10.08 13.32
C ILE A 256 -15.91 10.61 12.06
N VAL A 257 -16.45 9.73 11.22
CA VAL A 257 -17.15 10.12 9.99
C VAL A 257 -18.47 10.81 10.36
N SER A 258 -18.70 11.99 9.82
CA SER A 258 -19.92 12.76 10.00
C SER A 258 -20.48 13.24 8.66
N GLN A 259 -21.78 13.58 8.65
CA GLN A 259 -22.41 14.19 7.47
C GLN A 259 -21.67 15.47 7.04
N THR A 260 -21.19 16.28 7.98
CA THR A 260 -20.43 17.50 7.70
C THR A 260 -19.09 17.17 7.04
N MET A 261 -18.34 16.20 7.58
CA MET A 261 -17.06 15.77 6.98
C MET A 261 -17.22 15.34 5.53
N VAL A 262 -18.22 14.48 5.26
CA VAL A 262 -18.49 13.99 3.89
C VAL A 262 -18.90 15.14 2.97
N ALA A 263 -19.82 16.01 3.40
CA ALA A 263 -20.29 17.14 2.61
C ALA A 263 -19.16 18.13 2.28
N ASP A 264 -18.29 18.42 3.24
CA ASP A 264 -17.16 19.36 3.06
C ASP A 264 -16.08 18.75 2.14
N ALA A 265 -15.77 17.46 2.29
CA ALA A 265 -14.86 16.76 1.40
C ALA A 265 -15.38 16.77 -0.06
N HIS A 266 -16.66 16.44 -0.26
CA HIS A 266 -17.27 16.44 -1.59
C HIS A 266 -17.31 17.83 -2.24
N LYS A 267 -17.57 18.91 -1.51
CA LYS A 267 -17.45 20.29 -2.03
C LYS A 267 -16.04 20.61 -2.54
N MET A 268 -15.02 19.95 -2.00
CA MET A 268 -13.62 20.14 -2.37
C MET A 268 -13.12 19.12 -3.41
N GLY A 269 -14.00 18.19 -3.83
CA GLY A 269 -13.69 17.12 -4.81
C GLY A 269 -12.88 15.98 -4.20
N ILE A 270 -12.92 15.80 -2.88
CA ILE A 270 -12.18 14.77 -2.14
C ILE A 270 -13.16 13.64 -1.78
N LYS A 271 -12.71 12.40 -1.88
CA LYS A 271 -13.46 11.21 -1.49
C LYS A 271 -13.26 10.86 -0.02
N ILE A 272 -14.28 10.27 0.60
CA ILE A 272 -14.21 9.75 1.97
C ILE A 272 -14.37 8.23 1.92
N ILE A 273 -13.32 7.49 2.37
CA ILE A 273 -13.32 6.02 2.43
C ILE A 273 -12.86 5.59 3.82
N PRO A 274 -13.80 5.32 4.74
CA PRO A 274 -13.49 4.99 6.13
C PRO A 274 -12.98 3.57 6.33
N TRP A 275 -12.23 3.37 7.42
CA TRP A 275 -11.67 2.13 7.95
C TRP A 275 -11.89 2.00 9.47
N THR A 276 -11.90 0.82 10.07
CA THR A 276 -12.18 -0.49 9.51
C THR A 276 -13.60 -0.85 9.90
N VAL A 277 -14.44 -1.14 8.93
CA VAL A 277 -15.90 -1.27 9.10
C VAL A 277 -16.28 -2.74 9.00
N ASN A 278 -16.75 -3.33 10.10
CA ASN A 278 -16.82 -4.78 10.23
C ASN A 278 -18.23 -5.33 10.52
N THR A 279 -19.25 -4.48 10.50
CA THR A 279 -20.64 -4.93 10.67
C THR A 279 -21.55 -4.41 9.54
N LYS A 280 -22.60 -5.17 9.21
CA LYS A 280 -23.59 -4.71 8.22
C LYS A 280 -24.26 -3.40 8.60
N GLN A 281 -24.50 -3.18 9.90
CA GLN A 281 -25.14 -1.95 10.37
C GLN A 281 -24.22 -0.75 10.13
N GLU A 282 -22.93 -0.83 10.48
CA GLU A 282 -21.96 0.24 10.23
C GLU A 282 -21.81 0.54 8.73
N ILE A 283 -21.80 -0.50 7.88
CA ILE A 283 -21.76 -0.36 6.42
C ILE A 283 -22.96 0.45 5.93
N GLU A 284 -24.17 0.09 6.35
CA GLU A 284 -25.39 0.77 5.93
C GLU A 284 -25.47 2.21 6.47
N ASP A 285 -25.02 2.46 7.70
CA ASP A 285 -25.04 3.79 8.28
C ASP A 285 -24.04 4.72 7.57
N LEU A 286 -22.85 4.23 7.21
CA LEU A 286 -21.89 5.00 6.42
C LEU A 286 -22.37 5.25 4.97
N LYS A 287 -23.05 4.29 4.34
CA LYS A 287 -23.69 4.50 3.04
C LYS A 287 -24.77 5.61 3.09
N LYS A 288 -25.55 5.70 4.16
CA LYS A 288 -26.52 6.80 4.36
C LYS A 288 -25.81 8.16 4.44
N LEU A 289 -24.60 8.22 4.99
CA LEU A 289 -23.76 9.43 5.01
C LEU A 289 -23.15 9.74 3.63
N LYS A 290 -23.32 8.87 2.63
CA LYS A 290 -22.81 9.02 1.25
C LYS A 290 -21.29 9.02 1.17
N VAL A 291 -20.61 8.16 1.96
CA VAL A 291 -19.18 7.91 1.78
C VAL A 291 -18.90 7.31 0.40
N ASP A 292 -17.67 7.39 -0.11
CA ASP A 292 -17.30 6.94 -1.45
C ASP A 292 -16.76 5.50 -1.49
N GLY A 293 -16.65 4.85 -0.36
CA GLY A 293 -16.17 3.47 -0.22
C GLY A 293 -16.06 3.07 1.24
N ILE A 294 -15.61 1.85 1.48
CA ILE A 294 -15.46 1.25 2.81
C ILE A 294 -14.31 0.24 2.77
N ILE A 295 -13.45 0.28 3.78
CA ILE A 295 -12.41 -0.72 4.04
C ILE A 295 -12.89 -1.66 5.15
N SER A 296 -12.96 -2.98 4.88
CA SER A 296 -13.48 -3.99 5.81
C SER A 296 -12.61 -5.23 5.91
N ASP A 297 -12.46 -5.76 7.13
CA ASP A 297 -11.88 -7.08 7.38
C ASP A 297 -12.76 -8.23 6.83
N TYR A 298 -14.06 -7.95 6.67
CA TYR A 298 -15.08 -8.90 6.24
C TYR A 298 -15.75 -8.44 4.93
N PRO A 299 -15.03 -8.46 3.79
CA PRO A 299 -15.58 -8.00 2.51
C PRO A 299 -16.79 -8.82 2.03
N ASN A 300 -17.03 -9.99 2.60
CA ASN A 300 -18.24 -10.79 2.38
C ASN A 300 -19.53 -10.19 2.98
N LEU A 301 -19.41 -9.08 3.70
CA LEU A 301 -20.56 -8.32 4.23
C LEU A 301 -21.06 -7.23 3.28
N PHE A 302 -20.35 -6.95 2.18
CA PHE A 302 -20.66 -5.90 1.20
C PHE A 302 -21.93 -6.21 0.38
#